data_98ad17054e5b90b3e6cb1b6300c3dda1
#
_entry.id   98ad17054e5b90b3e6cb1b6300c3dda1
#
_cell.length_a   1.000
_cell.length_b   1.000
_cell.length_c   1.000
_cell.angle_alpha   90.00
_cell.angle_beta   90.00
_cell.angle_gamma   90.00
#
_symmetry.space_group_name_H-M   'P 1'
#
loop_
_entity.id
_entity.type
_entity.pdbx_description
1 polymer ?
#
loop_
_entity_poly.entity_id
_entity_poly.type
_entity_poly.pdbx_seq_one_letter_code
_entity_poly.pdbx_strand_id
1 'polypeptide(L)'
;MTGLSGKSPVLEPVYTVDGMEINDAPRYEHRGVMIDVARNFHTTTEILRLIDVLAMYKLNKLHLHLADDEGWRLEIPGLPELTEVTLFTSEKLRKGTENKNRLA
;
A
#
# COMPACT_ATOMS: atom_id res chain seq x y z
N MET A 1 26.27 -9.78 41.21
CA MET A 1 24.83 -10.17 41.17
C MET A 1 24.25 -9.57 39.93
N THR A 2 24.17 -10.33 38.86
CA THR A 2 23.65 -9.93 37.56
C THR A 2 22.19 -10.41 37.48
N GLY A 3 21.26 -9.46 37.61
CA GLY A 3 19.81 -9.76 37.46
C GLY A 3 19.49 -10.07 36.03
N LEU A 4 19.09 -11.30 35.74
CA LEU A 4 18.48 -11.74 34.51
C LEU A 4 17.05 -11.15 34.42
N SER A 5 16.90 -10.09 33.65
CA SER A 5 15.58 -9.58 33.24
C SER A 5 14.96 -10.59 32.25
N GLY A 6 14.26 -11.58 32.77
CA GLY A 6 13.47 -12.48 31.96
C GLY A 6 12.24 -11.74 31.40
N LYS A 7 12.25 -11.45 30.10
CA LYS A 7 11.01 -11.07 29.41
C LYS A 7 10.04 -12.25 29.50
N SER A 8 8.89 -12.04 30.12
CA SER A 8 7.81 -13.03 30.10
C SER A 8 7.45 -13.33 28.64
N PRO A 9 7.27 -14.62 28.27
CA PRO A 9 6.84 -14.96 26.94
C PRO A 9 5.46 -14.32 26.68
N VAL A 10 5.36 -13.56 25.59
CA VAL A 10 4.07 -13.09 25.10
C VAL A 10 3.33 -14.32 24.58
N LEU A 11 2.29 -14.75 25.30
CA LEU A 11 1.43 -15.83 24.85
C LEU A 11 0.57 -15.28 23.71
N GLU A 12 0.83 -15.77 22.51
CA GLU A 12 -0.05 -15.53 21.36
C GLU A 12 -1.46 -16.07 21.68
N PRO A 13 -2.53 -15.34 21.37
CA PRO A 13 -3.87 -15.82 21.60
C PRO A 13 -4.15 -17.05 20.73
N VAL A 14 -4.50 -18.16 21.37
CA VAL A 14 -4.90 -19.38 20.68
C VAL A 14 -6.40 -19.33 20.42
N TYR A 15 -6.78 -19.34 19.15
CA TYR A 15 -8.16 -19.43 18.72
C TYR A 15 -8.49 -20.89 18.41
N THR A 16 -9.53 -21.44 19.03
CA THR A 16 -10.05 -22.77 18.74
C THR A 16 -11.33 -22.65 17.92
N VAL A 17 -11.42 -23.43 16.87
CA VAL A 17 -12.60 -23.51 16.01
C VAL A 17 -13.02 -24.97 15.95
N ASP A 18 -14.31 -25.24 16.07
CA ASP A 18 -14.83 -26.59 15.90
C ASP A 18 -14.55 -27.11 14.49
N GLY A 19 -14.36 -28.42 14.37
CA GLY A 19 -14.18 -29.06 13.07
C GLY A 19 -15.36 -28.73 12.15
N MET A 20 -15.07 -28.20 10.97
CA MET A 20 -16.10 -27.85 9.99
C MET A 20 -15.66 -28.24 8.59
N GLU A 21 -16.61 -28.54 7.74
CA GLU A 21 -16.40 -28.70 6.30
C GLU A 21 -16.83 -27.42 5.60
N ILE A 22 -15.91 -26.81 4.82
CA ILE A 22 -16.17 -25.60 4.08
C ILE A 22 -16.10 -25.90 2.58
N ASN A 23 -17.21 -25.71 1.88
CA ASN A 23 -17.30 -25.78 0.42
C ASN A 23 -17.63 -24.38 -0.11
N ASP A 24 -16.58 -23.62 -0.43
CA ASP A 24 -16.67 -22.22 -0.87
C ASP A 24 -15.90 -22.03 -2.17
N ALA A 25 -16.44 -21.21 -3.06
CA ALA A 25 -15.80 -20.80 -4.30
C ALA A 25 -16.15 -19.35 -4.63
N PRO A 26 -15.23 -18.58 -5.22
CA PRO A 26 -15.52 -17.22 -5.62
C PRO A 26 -16.56 -17.19 -6.75
N ARG A 27 -17.57 -16.33 -6.61
CA ARG A 27 -18.59 -16.12 -7.64
C ARG A 27 -18.02 -15.53 -8.94
N TYR A 28 -16.98 -14.67 -8.81
CA TYR A 28 -16.29 -14.02 -9.92
C TYR A 28 -14.83 -14.40 -9.92
N GLU A 29 -14.31 -14.81 -11.05
CA GLU A 29 -12.91 -15.14 -11.24
C GLU A 29 -12.01 -13.90 -11.13
N HIS A 30 -12.40 -12.79 -11.74
CA HIS A 30 -11.71 -11.51 -11.66
C HIS A 30 -12.29 -10.65 -10.53
N ARG A 31 -11.47 -10.38 -9.50
CA ARG A 31 -11.84 -9.52 -8.37
C ARG A 31 -10.68 -8.57 -8.12
N GLY A 32 -10.76 -7.37 -8.68
CA GLY A 32 -9.63 -6.44 -8.72
C GLY A 32 -9.98 -5.01 -8.32
N VAL A 33 -8.93 -4.27 -8.01
CA VAL A 33 -8.94 -2.83 -7.79
C VAL A 33 -7.86 -2.20 -8.66
N MET A 34 -8.15 -1.03 -9.20
CA MET A 34 -7.16 -0.16 -9.82
C MET A 34 -6.87 1.04 -8.92
N ILE A 35 -5.59 1.39 -8.81
CA ILE A 35 -5.14 2.61 -8.15
C ILE A 35 -4.25 3.42 -9.10
N ASP A 36 -4.54 4.70 -9.20
CA ASP A 36 -3.76 5.65 -9.97
C ASP A 36 -2.72 6.33 -9.08
N VAL A 37 -1.48 5.85 -9.17
CA VAL A 37 -0.34 6.43 -8.43
C VAL A 37 0.42 7.47 -9.26
N ALA A 38 0.06 7.63 -10.54
CA ALA A 38 0.64 8.64 -11.42
C ALA A 38 0.11 10.04 -11.04
N ARG A 39 -1.21 10.21 -10.96
CA ARG A 39 -1.88 11.46 -10.63
C ARG A 39 -1.82 11.78 -9.13
N ASN A 40 -1.96 10.75 -8.28
CA ASN A 40 -1.83 10.87 -6.83
C ASN A 40 -0.72 9.97 -6.32
N PHE A 41 0.37 10.56 -5.84
CA PHE A 41 1.48 9.79 -5.29
C PHE A 41 1.06 9.05 -4.01
N HIS A 42 1.34 7.75 -4.01
CA HIS A 42 1.22 6.88 -2.83
C HIS A 42 2.57 6.27 -2.49
N THR A 43 2.86 6.19 -1.21
CA THR A 43 4.07 5.53 -0.73
C THR A 43 3.98 4.02 -0.87
N THR A 44 5.13 3.34 -0.95
CA THR A 44 5.17 1.87 -0.94
C THR A 44 4.44 1.28 0.28
N THR A 45 4.55 1.91 1.44
CA THR A 45 3.86 1.48 2.67
C THR A 45 2.34 1.52 2.52
N GLU A 46 1.79 2.55 1.87
CA GLU A 46 0.35 2.66 1.61
C GLU A 46 -0.12 1.59 0.62
N ILE A 47 0.67 1.33 -0.42
CA ILE A 47 0.36 0.25 -1.38
C ILE A 47 0.40 -1.12 -0.70
N LEU A 48 1.37 -1.40 0.17
CA LEU A 48 1.43 -2.65 0.91
C LEU A 48 0.22 -2.83 1.83
N ARG A 49 -0.22 -1.77 2.53
CA ARG A 49 -1.46 -1.81 3.33
C ARG A 49 -2.70 -2.05 2.48
N LEU A 50 -2.75 -1.47 1.27
CA LEU A 50 -3.83 -1.76 0.33
C LEU A 50 -3.85 -3.24 -0.05
N ILE A 51 -2.69 -3.85 -0.32
CA ILE A 51 -2.58 -5.28 -0.64
C ILE A 51 -3.12 -6.14 0.51
N ASP A 52 -2.80 -5.81 1.76
CA ASP A 52 -3.34 -6.51 2.93
C ASP A 52 -4.87 -6.43 2.97
N VAL A 53 -5.44 -5.26 2.70
CA VAL A 53 -6.90 -5.07 2.62
C VAL A 53 -7.51 -5.89 1.47
N LEU A 54 -6.86 -5.88 0.29
CA LEU A 54 -7.32 -6.69 -0.85
C LEU A 54 -7.35 -8.18 -0.50
N ALA A 55 -6.30 -8.67 0.17
CA ALA A 55 -6.23 -10.06 0.62
C ALA A 55 -7.36 -10.40 1.62
N MET A 56 -7.62 -9.51 2.57
CA MET A 56 -8.70 -9.67 3.56
C MET A 56 -10.09 -9.79 2.89
N TYR A 57 -10.33 -9.06 1.79
CA TYR A 57 -11.56 -9.13 1.01
C TYR A 57 -11.53 -10.16 -0.13
N LYS A 58 -10.51 -11.03 -0.15
CA LYS A 58 -10.33 -12.07 -1.18
C LYS A 58 -10.27 -11.50 -2.61
N LEU A 59 -9.77 -10.29 -2.78
CA LEU A 59 -9.46 -9.72 -4.09
C LEU A 59 -8.15 -10.31 -4.62
N ASN A 60 -8.08 -10.55 -5.93
CA ASN A 60 -6.95 -11.30 -6.52
C ASN A 60 -6.23 -10.54 -7.64
N LYS A 61 -6.61 -9.29 -7.90
CA LYS A 61 -5.96 -8.45 -8.92
C LYS A 61 -5.74 -7.03 -8.37
N LEU A 62 -4.52 -6.53 -8.51
CA LEU A 62 -4.18 -5.13 -8.30
C LEU A 62 -3.66 -4.55 -9.63
N HIS A 63 -4.34 -3.54 -10.14
CA HIS A 63 -3.90 -2.78 -11.30
C HIS A 63 -3.29 -1.46 -10.82
N LEU A 64 -1.99 -1.28 -11.06
CA LEU A 64 -1.29 -0.04 -10.79
C LEU A 64 -1.18 0.80 -12.07
N HIS A 65 -1.76 1.99 -12.06
CA HIS A 65 -1.58 2.98 -13.10
C HIS A 65 -0.36 3.82 -12.73
N LEU A 66 0.80 3.49 -13.34
CA LEU A 66 2.12 3.96 -12.90
C LEU A 66 2.60 5.20 -13.65
N ALA A 67 2.03 5.51 -14.80
CA ALA A 67 2.49 6.60 -15.66
C ALA A 67 1.33 7.30 -16.35
N ASP A 68 1.33 8.62 -16.28
CA ASP A 68 0.39 9.51 -16.97
C ASP A 68 1.05 10.89 -17.15
N ASP A 69 0.32 11.88 -17.67
CA ASP A 69 0.79 13.24 -17.92
C ASP A 69 1.25 13.98 -16.66
N GLU A 70 0.65 13.68 -15.49
CA GLU A 70 1.00 14.31 -14.21
C GLU A 70 2.12 13.60 -13.45
N GLY A 71 2.48 12.39 -13.84
CA GLY A 71 3.53 11.67 -13.13
C GLY A 71 3.95 10.34 -13.73
N TRP A 72 5.23 10.05 -13.53
CA TRP A 72 5.84 8.79 -13.94
C TRP A 72 6.45 8.10 -12.72
N ARG A 73 6.00 6.88 -12.38
CA ARG A 73 6.42 6.14 -11.17
C ARG A 73 7.20 4.87 -11.47
N LEU A 74 7.55 4.65 -12.74
CA LEU A 74 8.30 3.48 -13.18
C LEU A 74 9.73 3.90 -13.54
N GLU A 75 10.71 3.38 -12.82
CA GLU A 75 12.12 3.58 -13.14
C GLU A 75 12.48 2.79 -14.39
N ILE A 76 13.05 3.47 -15.38
CA ILE A 76 13.53 2.86 -16.64
C ILE A 76 15.04 3.04 -16.71
N PRO A 77 15.82 1.93 -16.80
CA PRO A 77 17.26 2.03 -16.97
C PRO A 77 17.64 2.88 -18.18
N GLY A 78 18.45 3.92 -17.96
CA GLY A 78 18.88 4.86 -19.01
C GLY A 78 17.97 6.07 -19.19
N LEU A 79 16.87 6.20 -18.45
CA LEU A 79 15.97 7.36 -18.47
C LEU A 79 15.59 7.82 -17.07
N PRO A 80 16.58 8.18 -16.21
CA PRO A 80 16.31 8.60 -14.82
C PRO A 80 15.46 9.87 -14.73
N GLU A 81 15.51 10.72 -15.73
CA GLU A 81 14.79 12.00 -15.78
C GLU A 81 13.27 11.83 -15.64
N LEU A 82 12.73 10.70 -16.10
CA LEU A 82 11.28 10.44 -16.02
C LEU A 82 10.78 10.36 -14.57
N THR A 83 11.58 9.79 -13.68
CA THR A 83 11.24 9.68 -12.25
C THR A 83 11.67 10.90 -11.46
N GLU A 84 12.82 11.52 -11.77
CA GLU A 84 13.33 12.69 -11.05
C GLU A 84 12.42 13.91 -11.20
N VAL A 85 11.96 14.23 -12.42
CA VAL A 85 11.09 15.38 -12.69
C VAL A 85 9.76 15.27 -11.96
N THR A 86 9.18 14.07 -11.90
CA THR A 86 7.88 13.85 -11.26
C THR A 86 7.92 13.87 -9.73
N LEU A 87 9.07 13.57 -9.11
CA LEU A 87 9.27 13.74 -7.67
C LEU A 87 9.17 15.20 -7.25
N PHE A 88 9.77 16.11 -8.00
CA PHE A 88 9.73 17.55 -7.74
C PHE A 88 8.30 18.12 -7.85
N THR A 89 7.54 17.66 -8.84
CA THR A 89 6.17 18.14 -9.06
C THR A 89 5.23 17.72 -7.93
N SER A 90 5.28 16.47 -7.50
CA SER A 90 4.44 15.95 -6.42
C SER A 90 4.78 16.56 -5.06
N GLU A 91 6.05 16.81 -4.77
CA GLU A 91 6.49 17.47 -3.54
C GLU A 91 6.09 18.95 -3.49
N LYS A 92 6.16 19.65 -4.64
CA LYS A 92 5.74 21.04 -4.77
C LYS A 92 4.23 21.22 -4.61
N LEU A 93 3.44 20.30 -5.15
CA LEU A 93 1.98 20.27 -4.97
C LEU A 93 1.61 20.01 -3.51
N ARG A 94 2.27 19.06 -2.84
CA ARG A 94 2.05 18.75 -1.42
C ARG A 94 2.37 19.95 -0.54
N LYS A 95 3.50 20.62 -0.72
CA LYS A 95 3.87 21.83 0.01
C LYS A 95 2.92 23.01 -0.24
N GLY A 96 2.39 23.12 -1.47
CA GLY A 96 1.40 24.13 -1.82
C GLY A 96 0.05 23.93 -1.13
N THR A 97 -0.35 22.68 -0.90
CA THR A 97 -1.60 22.32 -0.20
C THR A 97 -1.48 22.52 1.31
N GLU A 98 -0.33 22.16 1.90
CA GLU A 98 -0.06 22.41 3.34
C GLU A 98 -0.07 23.90 3.69
N ASN A 99 0.44 24.76 2.82
CA ASN A 99 0.42 26.22 3.03
C ASN A 99 -1.00 26.80 2.95
N LYS A 100 -1.88 26.28 2.11
CA LYS A 100 -3.28 26.73 2.04
C LYS A 100 -4.08 26.36 3.29
N ASN A 101 -3.81 25.21 3.89
CA ASN A 101 -4.49 24.75 5.10
C ASN A 101 -3.97 25.43 6.40
N ARG A 102 -2.87 26.19 6.31
CA ARG A 102 -2.33 26.97 7.44
C ARG A 102 -2.86 28.42 7.48
N LEU A 103 -3.53 28.88 6.43
CA LEU A 103 -4.05 30.24 6.28
C LEU A 103 -5.59 30.29 6.40
N ALA A 104 -6.23 29.20 6.72
CA ALA A 104 -7.65 29.07 7.07
C ALA A 104 -7.80 28.70 8.56
#